data_c59489c081239e668fdd565a680d06c7
#
_entry.id   c59489c081239e668fdd565a680d06c7
#
_cell.length_a   1.000
_cell.length_b   1.000
_cell.length_c   1.000
_cell.angle_alpha   90.00
_cell.angle_beta   90.00
_cell.angle_gamma   90.00
#
_symmetry.space_group_name_H-M   'P 1'
#
loop_
_entity.id
_entity.type
_entity.pdbx_description
1 polymer ?
#
loop_
_entity_poly.entity_id
_entity_poly.type
_entity_poly.pdbx_seq_one_letter_code
_entity_poly.pdbx_strand_id
1 'polypeptide(L)'
;VVLIDLRGHGYSDKPRNIEFYDFADDIKFLLDAIYIDEAAFIGHEMGALIAADMSVRNPGYVSSIILVNPTSIEGELPEERLFRKYAHKIRNWEDDKQEKFLDKRRYYKARKMNKFLKHVVDTNSISTKEEIQAVKDVFKSEGIADVFKHVQVPTLIVAGEHGERTTTLEAKEVADLIQHSEFNVYQHSSAYPFVEEQAQFTQETTNFIHQHAPK
;
A
#
# COMPACT_ATOMS: atom_id res chain seq x y z
N VAL A 1 0.49 -18.24 1.63
CA VAL A 1 0.61 -16.76 1.72
C VAL A 1 2.03 -16.43 2.14
N VAL A 2 2.66 -15.49 1.43
CA VAL A 2 4.00 -14.96 1.75
C VAL A 2 3.83 -13.50 2.17
N LEU A 3 4.36 -13.14 3.33
CA LEU A 3 4.43 -11.76 3.82
C LEU A 3 5.90 -11.35 3.80
N ILE A 4 6.19 -10.18 3.24
CA ILE A 4 7.56 -9.71 2.99
C ILE A 4 7.80 -8.42 3.74
N ASP A 5 8.85 -8.39 4.56
CA ASP A 5 9.44 -7.12 4.98
C ASP A 5 10.26 -6.58 3.78
N LEU A 6 9.79 -5.53 3.15
CA LEU A 6 10.50 -4.92 2.02
C LEU A 6 11.85 -4.33 2.47
N ARG A 7 12.80 -4.16 1.53
CA ARG A 7 14.05 -3.44 1.85
C ARG A 7 13.73 -2.11 2.54
N GLY A 8 14.52 -1.73 3.53
CA GLY A 8 14.29 -0.54 4.36
C GLY A 8 13.24 -0.72 5.45
N HIS A 9 12.53 -1.87 5.52
CA HIS A 9 11.47 -2.14 6.49
C HIS A 9 11.78 -3.35 7.36
N GLY A 10 11.12 -3.40 8.52
CA GLY A 10 11.12 -4.54 9.42
C GLY A 10 12.52 -5.05 9.72
N TYR A 11 12.73 -6.36 9.52
CA TYR A 11 14.01 -7.04 9.73
C TYR A 11 14.83 -7.20 8.45
N SER A 12 14.34 -6.74 7.29
CA SER A 12 15.08 -6.75 6.04
C SER A 12 16.20 -5.71 6.04
N ASP A 13 17.16 -5.87 5.12
CA ASP A 13 18.27 -4.95 4.96
C ASP A 13 17.82 -3.51 4.70
N LYS A 14 18.60 -2.57 5.24
CA LYS A 14 18.32 -1.13 5.16
C LYS A 14 19.47 -0.39 4.45
N PRO A 15 19.57 -0.57 3.11
CA PRO A 15 20.60 0.11 2.33
C PRO A 15 20.35 1.63 2.33
N ARG A 16 21.43 2.42 2.22
CA ARG A 16 21.34 3.88 2.17
C ARG A 16 20.78 4.40 0.85
N ASN A 17 21.05 3.68 -0.23
CA ASN A 17 20.58 4.01 -1.56
C ASN A 17 19.54 2.97 -1.96
N ILE A 18 18.34 3.44 -2.28
CA ILE A 18 17.21 2.63 -2.71
C ILE A 18 16.63 3.28 -3.96
N GLU A 19 16.46 2.50 -5.00
CA GLU A 19 15.72 2.90 -6.20
C GLU A 19 14.36 2.21 -6.22
N PHE A 20 13.37 2.80 -6.89
CA PHE A 20 12.02 2.25 -6.89
C PHE A 20 11.95 0.83 -7.46
N TYR A 21 12.67 0.55 -8.52
CA TYR A 21 12.73 -0.77 -9.15
C TYR A 21 13.36 -1.87 -8.29
N ASP A 22 14.16 -1.51 -7.30
CA ASP A 22 14.80 -2.47 -6.39
C ASP A 22 13.79 -3.34 -5.63
N PHE A 23 12.61 -2.80 -5.33
CA PHE A 23 11.56 -3.55 -4.61
C PHE A 23 11.05 -4.73 -5.43
N ALA A 24 10.76 -4.53 -6.71
CA ALA A 24 10.30 -5.59 -7.59
C ALA A 24 11.41 -6.62 -7.85
N ASP A 25 12.66 -6.19 -7.96
CA ASP A 25 13.81 -7.07 -8.15
C ASP A 25 14.02 -7.97 -6.92
N ASP A 26 13.93 -7.44 -5.70
CA ASP A 26 14.00 -8.22 -4.47
C ASP A 26 12.88 -9.25 -4.37
N ILE A 27 11.65 -8.86 -4.71
CA ILE A 27 10.49 -9.76 -4.68
C ILE A 27 10.70 -10.90 -5.68
N LYS A 28 11.11 -10.59 -6.90
CA LYS A 28 11.42 -11.60 -7.91
C LYS A 28 12.49 -12.56 -7.41
N PHE A 29 13.60 -12.04 -6.89
CA PHE A 29 14.68 -12.86 -6.33
C PHE A 29 14.20 -13.77 -5.20
N LEU A 30 13.34 -13.25 -4.31
CA LEU A 30 12.74 -14.06 -3.24
C LEU A 30 11.87 -15.18 -3.80
N LEU A 31 10.99 -14.90 -4.78
CA LEU A 31 10.13 -15.92 -5.39
C LEU A 31 10.96 -17.03 -6.03
N ASP A 32 12.01 -16.67 -6.76
CA ASP A 32 12.96 -17.65 -7.33
C ASP A 32 13.60 -18.51 -6.24
N ALA A 33 14.03 -17.89 -5.13
CA ALA A 33 14.68 -18.59 -4.01
C ALA A 33 13.77 -19.56 -3.27
N ILE A 34 12.46 -19.33 -3.27
CA ILE A 34 11.46 -20.19 -2.62
C ILE A 34 10.63 -21.01 -3.62
N TYR A 35 11.07 -21.04 -4.89
CA TYR A 35 10.46 -21.83 -5.98
C TYR A 35 8.98 -21.52 -6.22
N ILE A 36 8.63 -20.24 -6.24
CA ILE A 36 7.30 -19.75 -6.63
C ILE A 36 7.40 -19.15 -8.02
N ASP A 37 6.79 -19.79 -9.00
CA ASP A 37 6.83 -19.38 -10.40
C ASP A 37 5.84 -18.24 -10.69
N GLU A 38 4.68 -18.22 -10.00
CA GLU A 38 3.62 -17.24 -10.22
C GLU A 38 2.78 -17.04 -8.94
N ALA A 39 2.35 -15.81 -8.68
CA ALA A 39 1.53 -15.46 -7.54
C ALA A 39 0.55 -14.31 -7.83
N ALA A 40 -0.51 -14.21 -7.03
CA ALA A 40 -1.29 -12.99 -6.91
C ALA A 40 -0.65 -12.06 -5.88
N PHE A 41 -0.63 -10.75 -6.16
CA PHE A 41 -0.03 -9.76 -5.27
C PHE A 41 -1.10 -8.85 -4.66
N ILE A 42 -1.00 -8.59 -3.37
CA ILE A 42 -1.83 -7.61 -2.67
C ILE A 42 -0.91 -6.51 -2.15
N GLY A 43 -1.12 -5.29 -2.63
CA GLY A 43 -0.35 -4.12 -2.22
C GLY A 43 -1.24 -3.02 -1.62
N HIS A 44 -0.82 -2.46 -0.49
CA HIS A 44 -1.51 -1.37 0.20
C HIS A 44 -0.71 -0.07 0.11
N GLU A 45 -1.33 1.02 -0.31
CA GLU A 45 -0.71 2.34 -0.50
C GLU A 45 0.60 2.24 -1.32
N MET A 46 1.75 2.40 -0.67
CA MET A 46 3.09 2.22 -1.26
C MET A 46 3.25 0.83 -1.90
N GLY A 47 2.75 -0.21 -1.22
CA GLY A 47 2.76 -1.58 -1.74
C GLY A 47 1.95 -1.76 -3.03
N ALA A 48 0.97 -0.89 -3.29
CA ALA A 48 0.21 -0.91 -4.54
C ALA A 48 1.09 -0.49 -5.74
N LEU A 49 1.95 0.51 -5.58
CA LEU A 49 2.93 0.88 -6.61
C LEU A 49 3.92 -0.26 -6.88
N ILE A 50 4.39 -0.92 -5.82
CA ILE A 50 5.33 -2.06 -5.95
C ILE A 50 4.66 -3.25 -6.64
N ALA A 51 3.41 -3.58 -6.30
CA ALA A 51 2.66 -4.64 -6.95
C ALA A 51 2.43 -4.34 -8.44
N ALA A 52 2.13 -3.09 -8.79
CA ALA A 52 2.03 -2.64 -10.17
C ALA A 52 3.37 -2.77 -10.90
N ASP A 53 4.49 -2.31 -10.31
CA ASP A 53 5.82 -2.41 -10.89
C ASP A 53 6.22 -3.87 -11.11
N MET A 54 5.95 -4.73 -10.13
CA MET A 54 6.18 -6.18 -10.27
C MET A 54 5.43 -6.76 -11.47
N SER A 55 4.16 -6.37 -11.67
CA SER A 55 3.34 -6.86 -12.78
C SER A 55 3.79 -6.35 -14.15
N VAL A 56 4.38 -5.17 -14.22
CA VAL A 56 4.88 -4.58 -15.47
C VAL A 56 6.26 -5.13 -15.84
N ARG A 57 7.17 -5.21 -14.87
CA ARG A 57 8.55 -5.65 -15.10
C ARG A 57 8.71 -7.16 -15.14
N ASN A 58 7.90 -7.89 -14.39
CA ASN A 58 7.98 -9.34 -14.26
C ASN A 58 6.60 -9.99 -14.47
N PRO A 59 5.94 -9.79 -15.63
CA PRO A 59 4.55 -10.22 -15.84
C PRO A 59 4.38 -11.75 -15.73
N GLY A 60 5.40 -12.54 -16.01
CA GLY A 60 5.35 -13.99 -15.87
C GLY A 60 5.27 -14.51 -14.42
N TYR A 61 5.52 -13.64 -13.44
CA TYR A 61 5.41 -13.96 -12.00
C TYR A 61 4.07 -13.53 -11.38
N VAL A 62 3.20 -12.85 -12.15
CA VAL A 62 2.03 -12.17 -11.59
C VAL A 62 0.75 -12.62 -12.27
N SER A 63 -0.06 -13.44 -11.59
CA SER A 63 -1.36 -13.87 -12.11
C SER A 63 -2.43 -12.76 -12.02
N SER A 64 -2.38 -11.96 -10.96
CA SER A 64 -3.29 -10.83 -10.73
C SER A 64 -2.75 -9.91 -9.64
N ILE A 65 -3.26 -8.68 -9.57
CA ILE A 65 -2.91 -7.74 -8.50
C ILE A 65 -4.15 -7.17 -7.83
N ILE A 66 -4.04 -6.92 -6.52
CA ILE A 66 -5.07 -6.27 -5.71
C ILE A 66 -4.43 -5.02 -5.09
N LEU A 67 -4.90 -3.85 -5.48
CA LEU A 67 -4.37 -2.56 -5.07
C LEU A 67 -5.31 -1.93 -4.04
N VAL A 68 -4.83 -1.78 -2.81
CA VAL A 68 -5.64 -1.24 -1.71
C VAL A 68 -5.25 0.20 -1.44
N ASN A 69 -6.19 1.12 -1.60
CA ASN A 69 -5.99 2.57 -1.49
C ASN A 69 -4.77 3.08 -2.29
N PRO A 70 -4.66 2.75 -3.58
CA PRO A 70 -3.59 3.27 -4.41
C PRO A 70 -3.76 4.78 -4.64
N THR A 71 -2.67 5.47 -4.97
CA THR A 71 -2.68 6.87 -5.39
C THR A 71 -1.68 7.09 -6.51
N SER A 72 -2.02 7.95 -7.45
CA SER A 72 -1.13 8.43 -8.51
C SER A 72 -0.47 9.77 -8.17
N ILE A 73 -0.71 10.31 -6.98
CA ILE A 73 -0.11 11.57 -6.54
C ILE A 73 1.34 11.33 -6.15
N GLU A 74 2.23 12.10 -6.77
CA GLU A 74 3.67 12.07 -6.58
C GLU A 74 4.16 13.28 -5.78
N GLY A 75 5.42 13.24 -5.34
CA GLY A 75 6.07 14.34 -4.63
C GLY A 75 5.69 14.51 -3.17
N GLU A 76 4.58 13.94 -2.72
CA GLU A 76 4.10 14.04 -1.33
C GLU A 76 3.46 12.72 -0.88
N LEU A 77 3.88 12.20 0.27
CA LEU A 77 3.34 10.96 0.82
C LEU A 77 1.94 11.14 1.41
N PRO A 78 1.13 10.06 1.47
CA PRO A 78 -0.22 10.13 2.06
C PRO A 78 -0.25 10.66 3.50
N GLU A 79 0.72 10.31 4.34
CA GLU A 79 0.83 10.85 5.70
C GLU A 79 1.17 12.34 5.74
N GLU A 80 1.98 12.84 4.81
CA GLU A 80 2.32 14.26 4.71
C GLU A 80 1.11 15.08 4.30
N ARG A 81 0.31 14.57 3.35
CA ARG A 81 -0.97 15.18 2.94
C ARG A 81 -1.96 15.21 4.09
N LEU A 82 -2.05 14.14 4.86
CA LEU A 82 -2.90 14.09 6.06
C LEU A 82 -2.45 15.12 7.10
N PHE A 83 -1.13 15.21 7.36
CA PHE A 83 -0.57 16.25 8.25
C PHE A 83 -0.90 17.66 7.73
N ARG A 84 -0.65 17.95 6.46
CA ARG A 84 -0.92 19.23 5.83
C ARG A 84 -2.40 19.65 5.95
N LYS A 85 -3.31 18.69 5.75
CA LYS A 85 -4.76 18.90 5.91
C LYS A 85 -5.13 19.44 7.31
N TYR A 86 -4.45 18.97 8.33
CA TYR A 86 -4.72 19.33 9.73
C TYR A 86 -3.68 20.26 10.36
N ALA A 87 -2.66 20.69 9.62
CA ALA A 87 -1.57 21.51 10.13
C ALA A 87 -2.03 22.76 10.87
N HIS A 88 -3.08 23.44 10.38
CA HIS A 88 -3.67 24.62 11.03
C HIS A 88 -4.09 24.36 12.48
N LYS A 89 -4.43 23.12 12.81
CA LYS A 89 -4.90 22.71 14.14
C LYS A 89 -3.79 22.10 15.01
N ILE A 90 -2.88 21.34 14.41
CA ILE A 90 -1.97 20.46 15.16
C ILE A 90 -0.51 20.91 15.15
N ARG A 91 -0.09 21.82 14.26
CA ARG A 91 1.33 22.19 14.06
C ARG A 91 2.07 22.64 15.34
N ASN A 92 1.33 23.14 16.34
CA ASN A 92 1.89 23.63 17.59
C ASN A 92 1.75 22.60 18.74
N TRP A 93 1.30 21.38 18.44
CA TRP A 93 1.20 20.33 19.45
C TRP A 93 2.52 19.58 19.57
N GLU A 94 2.73 18.92 20.71
CA GLU A 94 3.81 17.94 20.88
C GLU A 94 3.66 16.79 19.88
N ASP A 95 4.78 16.25 19.39
CA ASP A 95 4.83 15.22 18.34
C ASP A 95 3.93 14.02 18.64
N ASP A 96 4.02 13.47 19.85
CA ASP A 96 3.17 12.35 20.32
C ASP A 96 1.67 12.65 20.22
N LYS A 97 1.28 13.90 20.47
CA LYS A 97 -0.11 14.31 20.40
C LYS A 97 -0.57 14.48 18.95
N GLN A 98 0.31 14.98 18.09
CA GLN A 98 0.07 15.06 16.65
C GLN A 98 -0.15 13.67 16.08
N GLU A 99 0.77 12.73 16.35
CA GLU A 99 0.72 11.36 15.88
C GLU A 99 -0.57 10.66 16.33
N LYS A 100 -0.90 10.68 17.60
CA LYS A 100 -2.17 10.12 18.13
C LYS A 100 -3.42 10.72 17.51
N PHE A 101 -3.37 11.99 17.10
CA PHE A 101 -4.49 12.64 16.42
C PHE A 101 -4.61 12.15 14.98
N LEU A 102 -3.49 12.02 14.26
CA LEU A 102 -3.45 11.56 12.87
C LEU A 102 -3.76 10.06 12.76
N ASP A 103 -3.26 9.25 13.68
CA ASP A 103 -3.54 7.81 13.72
C ASP A 103 -5.02 7.48 13.77
N LYS A 104 -5.79 8.23 14.55
CA LYS A 104 -7.24 8.04 14.61
C LYS A 104 -7.94 8.26 13.27
N ARG A 105 -7.33 9.00 12.35
CA ARG A 105 -7.88 9.31 11.02
C ARG A 105 -7.55 8.28 9.96
N ARG A 106 -6.69 7.33 10.31
CA ARG A 106 -6.43 6.16 9.48
C ARG A 106 -7.61 5.19 9.45
N TYR A 107 -8.57 5.33 10.40
CA TYR A 107 -9.70 4.42 10.57
C TYR A 107 -11.03 5.17 10.53
N TYR A 108 -12.02 4.58 9.91
CA TYR A 108 -13.40 5.08 9.91
C TYR A 108 -13.97 5.13 11.33
N LYS A 109 -13.79 4.06 12.11
CA LYS A 109 -14.22 3.97 13.51
C LYS A 109 -13.07 3.58 14.43
N ALA A 110 -12.13 4.49 14.64
CA ALA A 110 -10.89 4.25 15.39
C ALA A 110 -11.11 3.57 16.77
N ARG A 111 -12.21 3.87 17.48
CA ARG A 111 -12.52 3.24 18.76
C ARG A 111 -12.74 1.73 18.66
N LYS A 112 -13.26 1.23 17.53
CA LYS A 112 -13.45 -0.20 17.29
C LYS A 112 -12.11 -0.90 17.02
N MET A 113 -11.14 -0.15 16.52
CA MET A 113 -9.80 -0.66 16.19
C MET A 113 -8.84 -0.74 17.38
N ASN A 114 -9.19 -0.19 18.54
CA ASN A 114 -8.30 -0.16 19.71
C ASN A 114 -7.80 -1.56 20.12
N LYS A 115 -8.62 -2.60 19.94
CA LYS A 115 -8.21 -3.99 20.26
C LYS A 115 -7.16 -4.49 19.27
N PHE A 116 -7.34 -4.20 18.00
CA PHE A 116 -6.39 -4.53 16.93
C PHE A 116 -5.09 -3.75 17.11
N LEU A 117 -5.16 -2.43 17.31
CA LEU A 117 -4.01 -1.55 17.46
C LEU A 117 -3.08 -1.93 18.62
N LYS A 118 -3.61 -2.54 19.68
CA LYS A 118 -2.79 -3.05 20.79
C LYS A 118 -1.88 -4.22 20.40
N HIS A 119 -2.13 -4.87 19.27
CA HIS A 119 -1.39 -6.03 18.79
C HIS A 119 -0.49 -5.68 17.61
N VAL A 120 -0.60 -4.45 17.08
CA VAL A 120 0.29 -3.97 16.01
C VAL A 120 1.64 -3.63 16.64
N VAL A 121 2.67 -4.33 16.21
CA VAL A 121 4.05 -4.02 16.57
C VAL A 121 4.52 -2.84 15.74
N ASP A 122 4.99 -1.80 16.40
CA ASP A 122 5.66 -0.69 15.72
C ASP A 122 7.06 -1.12 15.29
N THR A 123 7.17 -1.55 14.03
CA THR A 123 8.46 -1.94 13.44
C THR A 123 9.33 -0.74 13.05
N ASN A 124 8.80 0.47 13.05
CA ASN A 124 9.59 1.69 12.85
C ASN A 124 10.59 1.92 13.99
N SER A 125 10.32 1.36 15.18
CA SER A 125 11.23 1.45 16.34
C SER A 125 12.59 0.78 16.11
N ILE A 126 12.73 -0.08 15.09
CA ILE A 126 13.99 -0.78 14.76
C ILE A 126 14.73 -0.13 13.59
N SER A 127 14.21 0.99 13.05
CA SER A 127 14.82 1.73 11.96
C SER A 127 15.22 3.14 12.42
N THR A 128 16.36 3.62 11.94
CA THR A 128 16.80 5.00 12.16
C THR A 128 15.95 5.99 11.35
N LYS A 129 16.00 7.27 11.70
CA LYS A 129 15.30 8.32 10.94
C LYS A 129 15.80 8.40 9.50
N GLU A 130 17.10 8.22 9.30
CA GLU A 130 17.76 8.23 7.99
C GLU A 130 17.28 7.06 7.12
N GLU A 131 17.15 5.87 7.68
CA GLU A 131 16.65 4.68 6.98
C GLU A 131 15.17 4.85 6.58
N ILE A 132 14.34 5.37 7.47
CA ILE A 132 12.94 5.69 7.16
C ILE A 132 12.86 6.76 6.06
N GLN A 133 13.71 7.79 6.13
CA GLN A 133 13.72 8.86 5.14
C GLN A 133 14.16 8.37 3.76
N ALA A 134 15.15 7.48 3.69
CA ALA A 134 15.61 6.90 2.43
C ALA A 134 14.46 6.18 1.68
N VAL A 135 13.63 5.42 2.39
CA VAL A 135 12.43 4.79 1.79
C VAL A 135 11.42 5.85 1.35
N LYS A 136 11.16 6.85 2.19
CA LYS A 136 10.18 7.91 1.88
C LYS A 136 10.56 8.69 0.61
N ASP A 137 11.84 8.97 0.44
CA ASP A 137 12.33 9.72 -0.71
C ASP A 137 12.11 8.98 -2.03
N VAL A 138 12.20 7.64 -2.03
CA VAL A 138 11.88 6.82 -3.20
C VAL A 138 10.44 7.04 -3.66
N PHE A 139 9.48 7.02 -2.72
CA PHE A 139 8.05 7.16 -3.04
C PHE A 139 7.60 8.60 -3.28
N LYS A 140 8.50 9.56 -3.19
CA LYS A 140 8.30 10.95 -3.64
C LYS A 140 8.86 11.23 -5.02
N SER A 141 9.55 10.26 -5.63
CA SER A 141 10.15 10.43 -6.95
C SER A 141 9.07 10.65 -8.00
N GLU A 142 9.34 11.54 -8.95
CA GLU A 142 8.46 11.77 -10.09
C GLU A 142 8.52 10.60 -11.08
N GLY A 143 7.40 10.31 -11.72
CA GLY A 143 7.27 9.29 -12.76
C GLY A 143 7.04 7.87 -12.25
N ILE A 144 7.07 7.60 -10.94
CA ILE A 144 6.83 6.24 -10.41
C ILE A 144 5.37 5.80 -10.59
N ALA A 145 4.42 6.73 -10.53
CA ALA A 145 3.00 6.43 -10.71
C ALA A 145 2.63 6.14 -12.18
N ASP A 146 3.49 6.46 -13.14
CA ASP A 146 3.29 6.09 -14.54
C ASP A 146 3.21 4.57 -14.75
N VAL A 147 3.71 3.78 -13.81
CA VAL A 147 3.61 2.31 -13.83
C VAL A 147 2.17 1.82 -13.97
N PHE A 148 1.19 2.52 -13.37
CA PHE A 148 -0.22 2.12 -13.47
C PHE A 148 -0.75 2.09 -14.90
N LYS A 149 -0.24 2.94 -15.78
CA LYS A 149 -0.62 3.00 -17.20
C LYS A 149 -0.18 1.78 -18.01
N HIS A 150 0.78 1.03 -17.48
CA HIS A 150 1.41 -0.12 -18.13
C HIS A 150 0.96 -1.47 -17.57
N VAL A 151 0.13 -1.47 -16.53
CA VAL A 151 -0.44 -2.70 -15.95
C VAL A 151 -1.37 -3.38 -16.95
N GLN A 152 -1.13 -4.67 -17.21
CA GLN A 152 -1.92 -5.48 -18.13
C GLN A 152 -2.54 -6.73 -17.49
N VAL A 153 -2.14 -7.05 -16.26
CA VAL A 153 -2.70 -8.20 -15.52
C VAL A 153 -4.07 -7.86 -14.94
N PRO A 154 -4.93 -8.87 -14.67
CA PRO A 154 -6.18 -8.65 -13.96
C PRO A 154 -5.95 -7.89 -12.66
N THR A 155 -6.69 -6.81 -12.45
CA THR A 155 -6.47 -5.88 -11.33
C THR A 155 -7.77 -5.61 -10.58
N LEU A 156 -7.77 -5.84 -9.28
CA LEU A 156 -8.82 -5.38 -8.38
C LEU A 156 -8.30 -4.16 -7.59
N ILE A 157 -9.04 -3.06 -7.62
CA ILE A 157 -8.74 -1.87 -6.82
C ILE A 157 -9.79 -1.75 -5.72
N VAL A 158 -9.31 -1.60 -4.49
CA VAL A 158 -10.14 -1.44 -3.29
C VAL A 158 -9.85 -0.10 -2.65
N ALA A 159 -10.89 0.67 -2.35
CA ALA A 159 -10.79 1.93 -1.63
C ALA A 159 -11.75 2.00 -0.45
N GLY A 160 -11.31 2.60 0.66
CA GLY A 160 -12.20 2.95 1.76
C GLY A 160 -12.95 4.26 1.47
N GLU A 161 -14.27 4.27 1.64
CA GLU A 161 -15.13 5.47 1.41
C GLU A 161 -14.69 6.67 2.25
N HIS A 162 -14.18 6.42 3.46
CA HIS A 162 -13.77 7.45 4.41
C HIS A 162 -12.25 7.69 4.42
N GLY A 163 -11.56 7.38 3.33
CA GLY A 163 -10.11 7.57 3.20
C GLY A 163 -9.71 9.04 3.34
N GLU A 164 -8.85 9.35 4.33
CA GLU A 164 -8.30 10.68 4.53
C GLU A 164 -6.82 10.77 4.10
N ARG A 165 -6.10 9.67 4.08
CA ARG A 165 -4.71 9.57 3.57
C ARG A 165 -4.70 9.48 2.05
N THR A 166 -5.49 8.53 1.54
CA THR A 166 -5.79 8.36 0.13
C THR A 166 -7.29 8.37 -0.01
N THR A 167 -7.81 9.22 -0.88
CA THR A 167 -9.25 9.36 -1.10
C THR A 167 -9.77 8.32 -2.09
N THR A 168 -11.07 8.06 -2.03
CA THR A 168 -11.75 7.20 -3.02
C THR A 168 -11.57 7.73 -4.45
N LEU A 169 -11.52 9.06 -4.61
CA LEU A 169 -11.30 9.69 -5.92
C LEU A 169 -9.91 9.36 -6.46
N GLU A 170 -8.86 9.48 -5.65
CA GLU A 170 -7.48 9.12 -6.05
C GLU A 170 -7.37 7.64 -6.47
N ALA A 171 -7.99 6.73 -5.71
CA ALA A 171 -8.02 5.32 -6.07
C ALA A 171 -8.80 5.06 -7.37
N LYS A 172 -9.88 5.83 -7.61
CA LYS A 172 -10.63 5.78 -8.88
C LYS A 172 -9.81 6.29 -10.05
N GLU A 173 -9.03 7.35 -9.87
CA GLU A 173 -8.11 7.85 -10.89
C GLU A 173 -7.08 6.77 -11.30
N VAL A 174 -6.54 6.01 -10.32
CA VAL A 174 -5.68 4.86 -10.63
C VAL A 174 -6.44 3.78 -11.39
N ALA A 175 -7.70 3.49 -11.01
CA ALA A 175 -8.52 2.52 -11.74
C ALA A 175 -8.74 2.93 -13.21
N ASP A 176 -8.91 4.22 -13.47
CA ASP A 176 -9.11 4.75 -14.82
C ASP A 176 -7.82 4.69 -15.69
N LEU A 177 -6.65 4.56 -15.07
CA LEU A 177 -5.39 4.33 -15.78
C LEU A 177 -5.18 2.87 -16.19
N ILE A 178 -5.81 1.90 -15.50
CA ILE A 178 -5.60 0.46 -15.72
C ILE A 178 -6.76 -0.11 -16.54
N GLN A 179 -6.45 -0.57 -17.76
CA GLN A 179 -7.45 -0.96 -18.75
C GLN A 179 -8.39 -2.09 -18.32
N HIS A 180 -7.93 -3.03 -17.51
CA HIS A 180 -8.68 -4.21 -17.07
C HIS A 180 -8.79 -4.28 -15.56
N SER A 181 -9.33 -3.22 -14.95
CA SER A 181 -9.49 -3.13 -13.51
C SER A 181 -10.95 -3.22 -13.07
N GLU A 182 -11.17 -3.89 -11.94
CA GLU A 182 -12.38 -3.81 -11.14
C GLU A 182 -12.15 -2.81 -10.01
N PHE A 183 -13.16 -1.99 -9.67
CA PHE A 183 -13.05 -0.98 -8.63
C PHE A 183 -14.17 -1.13 -7.60
N ASN A 184 -13.81 -1.39 -6.36
CA ASN A 184 -14.73 -1.61 -5.25
C ASN A 184 -14.49 -0.62 -4.11
N VAL A 185 -15.58 -0.02 -3.61
CA VAL A 185 -15.56 0.94 -2.50
C VAL A 185 -16.14 0.32 -1.24
N TYR A 186 -15.40 0.36 -0.16
CA TYR A 186 -15.75 -0.17 1.15
C TYR A 186 -16.36 0.92 2.01
N GLN A 187 -17.66 0.80 2.25
CA GLN A 187 -18.51 1.86 2.82
C GLN A 187 -18.22 2.20 4.29
N HIS A 188 -17.56 1.29 5.00
CA HIS A 188 -17.27 1.44 6.41
C HIS A 188 -15.78 1.38 6.74
N SER A 189 -14.96 1.74 5.77
CA SER A 189 -13.50 1.71 5.86
C SER A 189 -12.88 3.05 5.49
N SER A 190 -11.69 3.26 6.01
CA SER A 190 -10.77 4.35 5.66
C SER A 190 -9.49 3.76 5.04
N ALA A 191 -8.32 3.92 5.69
CA ALA A 191 -7.05 3.46 5.14
C ALA A 191 -6.88 1.92 5.15
N TYR A 192 -7.64 1.18 5.96
CA TYR A 192 -7.42 -0.25 6.19
C TYR A 192 -8.67 -1.11 5.95
N PRO A 193 -9.21 -1.21 4.72
CA PRO A 193 -10.39 -2.04 4.41
C PRO A 193 -10.25 -3.49 4.86
N PHE A 194 -9.06 -4.07 4.73
CA PHE A 194 -8.73 -5.44 5.13
C PHE A 194 -8.81 -5.69 6.64
N VAL A 195 -8.89 -4.64 7.45
CA VAL A 195 -9.07 -4.70 8.92
C VAL A 195 -10.49 -4.29 9.30
N GLU A 196 -11.01 -3.22 8.69
CA GLU A 196 -12.28 -2.59 9.07
C GLU A 196 -13.48 -3.36 8.54
N GLU A 197 -13.39 -3.93 7.35
CA GLU A 197 -14.40 -4.78 6.70
C GLU A 197 -13.78 -6.12 6.29
N GLN A 198 -13.08 -6.76 7.22
CA GLN A 198 -12.26 -7.95 7.00
C GLN A 198 -12.99 -9.08 6.28
N ALA A 199 -14.24 -9.38 6.66
CA ALA A 199 -15.00 -10.48 6.07
C ALA A 199 -15.27 -10.25 4.58
N GLN A 200 -15.71 -9.05 4.22
CA GLN A 200 -15.94 -8.65 2.83
C GLN A 200 -14.62 -8.68 2.05
N PHE A 201 -13.57 -8.06 2.59
CA PHE A 201 -12.26 -8.03 1.95
C PHE A 201 -11.72 -9.44 1.67
N THR A 202 -11.76 -10.33 2.67
CA THR A 202 -11.28 -11.70 2.49
C THR A 202 -12.07 -12.44 1.42
N GLN A 203 -13.39 -12.30 1.41
CA GLN A 203 -14.25 -12.98 0.43
C GLN A 203 -13.99 -12.48 -0.99
N GLU A 204 -13.99 -11.16 -1.20
CA GLU A 204 -13.81 -10.56 -2.53
C GLU A 204 -12.40 -10.84 -3.09
N THR A 205 -11.36 -10.65 -2.28
CA THR A 205 -9.98 -10.89 -2.71
C THR A 205 -9.73 -12.37 -3.01
N THR A 206 -10.27 -13.29 -2.19
CA THR A 206 -10.17 -14.73 -2.44
C THR A 206 -10.86 -15.12 -3.73
N ASN A 207 -12.09 -14.62 -3.97
CA ASN A 207 -12.82 -14.89 -5.20
C ASN A 207 -12.07 -14.36 -6.43
N PHE A 208 -11.56 -13.15 -6.36
CA PHE A 208 -10.79 -12.53 -7.44
C PHE A 208 -9.51 -13.33 -7.75
N ILE A 209 -8.76 -13.73 -6.73
CA ILE A 209 -7.56 -14.56 -6.90
C ILE A 209 -7.89 -15.90 -7.54
N HIS A 210 -8.96 -16.59 -7.09
CA HIS A 210 -9.35 -17.88 -7.67
C HIS A 210 -9.82 -17.73 -9.12
N GLN A 211 -10.49 -16.65 -9.48
CA GLN A 211 -10.93 -16.38 -10.85
C GLN A 211 -9.76 -16.22 -11.82
N HIS A 212 -8.64 -15.70 -11.34
CA HIS A 212 -7.45 -15.39 -12.11
C HIS A 212 -6.23 -16.27 -11.74
N ALA A 213 -6.47 -17.37 -11.02
CA ALA A 213 -5.41 -18.33 -10.71
C ALA A 213 -4.87 -18.99 -11.97
N PRO A 214 -3.57 -19.32 -12.02
CA PRO A 214 -2.99 -20.13 -13.09
C PRO A 214 -3.76 -21.44 -13.25
N LYS A 215 -4.00 -21.85 -14.49
CA LYS A 215 -4.68 -23.12 -14.82
C LYS A 215 -3.73 -24.30 -14.74
#